data_7d253fe65c38ea3d39c1f140276fc821
#
_entry.id   7d253fe65c38ea3d39c1f140276fc821
#
_cell.length_a   1.000
_cell.length_b   1.000
_cell.length_c   1.000
_cell.angle_alpha   90.00
_cell.angle_beta   90.00
_cell.angle_gamma   90.00
#
_symmetry.space_group_name_H-M   'P 1'
#
loop_
_entity.id
_entity.type
_entity.pdbx_description
1 polymer ?
#
loop_
_entity_poly.entity_id
_entity_poly.type
_entity_poly.pdbx_seq_one_letter_code
_entity_poly.pdbx_strand_id
1 'polypeptide(L)' 'MQMSNTIEVNCTKKNLKLIRDFVTEYLRTLTLSDILMNQIVLAVDEICANLIIHANHEDPTKFITLTV' A
#
# COMPACT_ATOMS: atom_id res chain seq x y z
N MET A 1 -16.54 12.59 12.12
CA MET A 1 -16.41 11.89 10.85
C MET A 1 -15.25 10.92 10.89
N GLN A 2 -15.45 9.75 10.40
CA GLN A 2 -14.42 8.73 10.40
C GLN A 2 -13.56 8.81 9.14
N MET A 3 -12.28 8.85 9.36
CA MET A 3 -11.32 8.73 8.27
C MET A 3 -10.78 7.31 8.26
N SER A 4 -11.06 6.60 7.20
CA SER A 4 -10.51 5.26 7.06
C SER A 4 -9.07 5.34 6.61
N ASN A 5 -8.19 4.69 7.35
CA ASN A 5 -6.80 4.53 6.98
C ASN A 5 -6.57 3.13 6.43
N THR A 6 -7.62 2.54 5.88
CA THR A 6 -7.59 1.17 5.38
C THR A 6 -7.95 1.17 3.89
N ILE A 7 -7.20 0.40 3.11
CA ILE A 7 -7.51 0.14 1.72
C ILE A 7 -7.52 -1.37 1.51
N GLU A 8 -8.49 -1.85 0.73
CA GLU A 8 -8.55 -3.23 0.31
C GLU A 8 -8.46 -3.29 -1.20
N VAL A 9 -7.58 -4.12 -1.72
CA VAL A 9 -7.40 -4.28 -3.16
C VAL A 9 -7.27 -5.76 -3.50
N ASN A 10 -7.68 -6.12 -4.71
CA ASN A 10 -7.42 -7.46 -5.18
C ASN A 10 -5.93 -7.62 -5.56
N CYS A 11 -5.48 -8.87 -5.62
CA CYS A 11 -4.05 -9.19 -5.75
C CYS A 11 -3.61 -9.14 -7.21
N THR A 12 -3.57 -7.94 -7.77
CA THR A 12 -3.01 -7.69 -9.10
C THR A 12 -1.91 -6.65 -8.99
N LYS A 13 -0.86 -6.78 -9.82
CA LYS A 13 0.28 -5.87 -9.76
C LYS A 13 -0.09 -4.41 -10.01
N LYS A 14 -1.10 -4.16 -10.83
CA LYS A 14 -1.54 -2.78 -11.12
C LYS A 14 -2.01 -2.06 -9.87
N ASN A 15 -2.45 -2.80 -8.85
CA ASN A 15 -2.92 -2.20 -7.60
C ASN A 15 -1.78 -1.75 -6.69
N LEU A 16 -0.53 -2.09 -7.01
CA LEU A 16 0.62 -1.57 -6.25
C LEU A 16 0.71 -0.06 -6.35
N LYS A 17 0.41 0.52 -7.51
CA LYS A 17 0.38 1.97 -7.65
C LYS A 17 -0.70 2.59 -6.76
N LEU A 18 -1.87 1.97 -6.71
CA LEU A 18 -2.96 2.44 -5.87
C LEU A 18 -2.57 2.42 -4.39
N ILE A 19 -1.89 1.37 -3.96
CA ILE A 19 -1.40 1.25 -2.59
C ILE A 19 -0.37 2.34 -2.29
N ARG A 20 0.59 2.56 -3.20
CA ARG A 20 1.61 3.60 -3.01
C ARG A 20 0.98 4.98 -2.90
N ASP A 21 0.00 5.27 -3.76
CA ASP A 21 -0.68 6.55 -3.73
C ASP A 21 -1.46 6.74 -2.43
N PHE A 22 -2.11 5.69 -1.95
CA PHE A 22 -2.85 5.71 -0.71
C PHE A 22 -1.93 6.02 0.49
N VAL A 23 -0.80 5.32 0.57
CA VAL A 23 0.17 5.52 1.66
C VAL A 23 0.77 6.92 1.58
N THR A 24 1.13 7.37 0.38
CA THR A 24 1.70 8.70 0.19
C THR A 24 0.74 9.79 0.66
N GLU A 25 -0.53 9.68 0.31
CA GLU A 25 -1.53 10.66 0.74
C GLU A 25 -1.69 10.69 2.25
N TYR A 26 -1.66 9.52 2.88
CA TYR A 26 -1.72 9.47 4.34
C TYR A 26 -0.50 10.14 4.96
N LEU A 27 0.70 9.82 4.45
CA LEU A 27 1.95 10.35 5.02
C LEU A 27 2.08 11.85 4.85
N ARG A 28 1.44 12.42 3.83
CA ARG A 28 1.42 13.88 3.64
C ARG A 28 0.71 14.61 4.77
N THR A 29 -0.15 13.93 5.50
CA THR A 29 -0.82 14.54 6.65
C THR A 29 0.09 14.64 7.87
N LEU A 30 1.27 14.00 7.80
CA LEU A 30 2.25 14.00 8.86
C LEU A 30 3.43 14.91 8.49
N THR A 31 4.13 15.40 9.51
CA THR A 31 5.31 16.24 9.27
C THR A 31 6.54 15.37 9.17
N LEU A 32 6.77 14.79 7.99
CA LEU A 32 7.88 13.90 7.74
C LEU A 32 8.79 14.47 6.66
N SER A 33 10.08 14.12 6.73
CA SER A 33 11.01 14.46 5.65
C SER A 33 10.69 13.64 4.40
N ASP A 34 11.06 14.16 3.24
CA ASP A 34 10.85 13.45 1.97
C ASP A 34 11.61 12.12 1.97
N ILE A 35 12.80 12.10 2.57
CA ILE A 35 13.61 10.87 2.65
C ILE A 35 12.84 9.81 3.44
N LEU A 36 12.30 10.18 4.60
CA LEU A 36 11.58 9.24 5.43
C LEU A 36 10.30 8.75 4.75
N MET A 37 9.56 9.67 4.10
CA MET A 37 8.37 9.28 3.34
C MET A 37 8.70 8.25 2.27
N ASN A 38 9.76 8.51 1.51
CA ASN A 38 10.17 7.59 0.44
C ASN A 38 10.56 6.23 0.97
N GLN A 39 11.26 6.18 2.12
CA GLN A 39 11.63 4.93 2.75
C GLN A 39 10.42 4.12 3.19
N ILE A 40 9.43 4.79 3.76
CA ILE A 40 8.18 4.12 4.21
C ILE A 40 7.41 3.59 3.01
N VAL A 41 7.23 4.40 1.98
CA VAL A 41 6.50 3.99 0.78
C VAL A 41 7.20 2.81 0.11
N LEU A 42 8.53 2.81 0.03
CA LEU A 42 9.27 1.71 -0.56
C LEU A 42 9.10 0.43 0.25
N ALA A 43 9.16 0.52 1.58
CA ALA A 43 8.98 -0.65 2.44
C ALA A 43 7.58 -1.25 2.28
N VAL A 44 6.55 -0.40 2.24
CA VAL A 44 5.17 -0.86 2.03
C VAL A 44 5.03 -1.50 0.65
N ASP A 45 5.63 -0.91 -0.37
CA ASP A 45 5.57 -1.45 -1.72
C ASP A 45 6.18 -2.85 -1.78
N GLU A 46 7.33 -3.06 -1.13
CA GLU A 46 7.97 -4.37 -1.11
C GLU A 46 7.10 -5.42 -0.40
N ILE A 47 6.53 -5.05 0.75
CA ILE A 47 5.67 -5.97 1.49
C ILE A 47 4.43 -6.33 0.67
N CYS A 48 3.78 -5.35 0.08
CA CYS A 48 2.57 -5.57 -0.70
C CYS A 48 2.87 -6.33 -1.99
N ALA A 49 4.01 -6.05 -2.63
CA ALA A 49 4.42 -6.80 -3.81
C ALA A 49 4.63 -8.27 -3.47
N ASN A 50 5.28 -8.56 -2.34
CA ASN A 50 5.46 -9.95 -1.90
C ASN A 50 4.13 -10.64 -1.63
N LEU A 51 3.18 -9.94 -1.02
CA LEU A 51 1.86 -10.52 -0.77
C LEU A 51 1.09 -10.78 -2.05
N ILE A 52 1.12 -9.85 -2.98
CA ILE A 52 0.37 -9.95 -4.24
C ILE A 52 0.98 -11.00 -5.16
N ILE A 53 2.31 -10.95 -5.35
CA ILE A 53 2.98 -11.75 -6.36
C ILE A 53 3.30 -13.15 -5.85
N HIS A 54 3.92 -13.22 -4.66
CA HIS A 54 4.45 -14.49 -4.16
C HIS A 54 3.48 -15.25 -3.27
N ALA A 55 2.83 -14.58 -2.33
CA ALA A 55 1.91 -15.25 -1.43
C ALA A 55 0.57 -15.59 -2.08
N ASN A 56 0.07 -14.71 -2.95
CA ASN A 56 -1.24 -14.87 -3.58
C ASN A 56 -1.17 -15.10 -5.10
N HIS A 57 0.03 -15.22 -5.66
CA HIS A 57 0.25 -15.58 -7.08
C HIS A 57 -0.50 -14.68 -8.06
N GLU A 58 -0.64 -13.39 -7.73
CA GLU A 58 -1.38 -12.42 -8.55
C GLU A 58 -2.82 -12.86 -8.84
N ASP A 59 -3.43 -13.59 -7.93
CA ASP A 59 -4.79 -14.09 -8.10
C ASP A 59 -5.79 -12.95 -7.85
N PRO A 60 -6.52 -12.49 -8.88
CA PRO A 60 -7.44 -11.36 -8.72
C PRO A 60 -8.68 -11.69 -7.88
N THR A 61 -8.88 -12.98 -7.54
CA THR A 61 -9.97 -13.38 -6.65
C THR A 61 -9.59 -13.26 -5.17
N LYS A 62 -8.29 -13.02 -4.90
CA LYS A 62 -7.79 -12.80 -3.55
C LYS A 62 -7.63 -11.31 -3.30
N PHE A 63 -7.73 -10.92 -2.04
CA PHE A 63 -7.62 -9.53 -1.62
C PHE A 63 -6.59 -9.38 -0.52
N ILE A 64 -5.98 -8.21 -0.45
CA ILE A 64 -5.17 -7.81 0.69
C ILE A 64 -5.74 -6.52 1.26
N THR A 65 -5.55 -6.33 2.55
CA THR A 65 -6.02 -5.14 3.27
C THR A 65 -4.80 -4.47 3.91
N LEU A 66 -4.67 -3.18 3.69
CA LEU A 66 -3.61 -2.38 4.29
C LEU A 66 -4.23 -1.35 5.20
N THR A 67 -3.76 -1.31 6.44
CA THR A 67 -4.14 -0.28 7.41
C THR A 67 -2.88 0.47 7.83
N VAL A 68 -2.91 1.78 7.76
CA VAL A 68 -1.81 2.62 8.18
C VAL A 68 -2.15 3.44 9.42
#